data_9d09a1f2f8933830ee0f3e953d4de092
#
_entry.id   9d09a1f2f8933830ee0f3e953d4de092
#
_cell.length_a   1.000
_cell.length_b   1.000
_cell.length_c   1.000
_cell.angle_alpha   90.00
_cell.angle_beta   90.00
_cell.angle_gamma   90.00
#
_symmetry.space_group_name_H-M   'P 1'
#
loop_
_entity.id
_entity.type
_entity.pdbx_description
1 polymer ?
#
loop_
_entity_poly.entity_id
_entity_poly.type
_entity_poly.pdbx_seq_one_letter_code
_entity_poly.pdbx_strand_id
1 'polypeptide(L)'
;PYIAQLIQFHGFDIFGTQEGKYQQLQDLKNAMPGYDYIGVGRDDGKQAGEHSAIFYRKEKFEVLDHGDFWLSTMTDRPNKGWDAVLPRICTWGKFRDKQTGFTFLFFNLHMDHIGVQARAESAKLILKKLKEFPEKLPAILTGDFNVDQHNESYLLLDNSGIMRDSYQIADFRYVPN
;
A
#
# COMPACT_ATOMS: atom_id res chain seq x y z
N PRO A 1 11.02 15.07 12.06
CA PRO A 1 11.70 14.36 13.16
C PRO A 1 10.75 13.40 13.89
N TYR A 2 9.55 13.84 14.31
CA TYR A 2 8.63 13.04 15.15
C TYR A 2 8.16 11.74 14.51
N ILE A 3 7.79 11.75 13.22
CA ILE A 3 7.32 10.54 12.50
C ILE A 3 8.42 9.48 12.46
N ALA A 4 9.67 9.86 12.14
CA ALA A 4 10.79 8.93 12.13
C ALA A 4 11.04 8.31 13.52
N GLN A 5 10.95 9.12 14.58
CA GLN A 5 11.09 8.64 15.95
C GLN A 5 9.97 7.68 16.35
N LEU A 6 8.73 7.94 15.94
CA LEU A 6 7.59 7.07 16.19
C LEU A 6 7.77 5.70 15.50
N ILE A 7 8.17 5.71 14.22
CA ILE A 7 8.44 4.49 13.46
C ILE A 7 9.56 3.68 14.11
N GLN A 8 10.66 4.34 14.50
CA GLN A 8 11.78 3.69 15.17
C GLN A 8 11.40 3.15 16.56
N PHE A 9 10.57 3.87 17.31
CA PHE A 9 10.09 3.42 18.62
C PHE A 9 9.26 2.15 18.53
N HIS A 10 8.34 2.06 17.54
CA HIS A 10 7.54 0.85 17.32
C HIS A 10 8.33 -0.26 16.60
N GLY A 11 9.47 0.03 16.03
CA GLY A 11 10.33 -0.95 15.39
C GLY A 11 9.73 -1.60 14.15
N PHE A 12 8.87 -0.90 13.39
CA PHE A 12 8.27 -1.44 12.17
C PHE A 12 9.34 -1.89 11.18
N ASP A 13 9.21 -3.12 10.68
CA ASP A 13 10.13 -3.67 9.68
C ASP A 13 9.76 -3.26 8.25
N ILE A 14 8.45 -3.16 7.98
CA ILE A 14 7.88 -2.72 6.71
C ILE A 14 6.57 -1.96 7.00
N PHE A 15 6.31 -0.88 6.28
CA PHE A 15 5.10 -0.09 6.45
C PHE A 15 4.77 0.72 5.21
N GLY A 16 3.48 1.02 5.01
CA GLY A 16 2.98 1.93 3.99
C GLY A 16 2.84 3.36 4.52
N THR A 17 3.03 4.33 3.63
CA THR A 17 2.71 5.74 3.88
C THR A 17 1.77 6.26 2.78
N GLN A 18 0.89 7.20 3.15
CA GLN A 18 0.00 7.89 2.22
C GLN A 18 0.29 9.40 2.30
N GLU A 19 -0.10 10.15 1.26
CA GLU A 19 0.04 11.62 1.15
C GLU A 19 1.48 12.16 1.20
N GLY A 20 2.47 11.29 1.29
CA GLY A 20 3.87 11.68 1.29
C GLY A 20 4.30 12.28 -0.05
N LYS A 21 4.77 13.53 -0.03
CA LYS A 21 5.42 14.14 -1.20
C LYS A 21 6.89 13.73 -1.26
N TYR A 22 7.46 13.74 -2.47
CA TYR A 22 8.83 13.29 -2.70
C TYR A 22 9.84 13.79 -1.66
N GLN A 23 9.86 15.11 -1.38
CA GLN A 23 10.81 15.66 -0.41
C GLN A 23 10.59 15.13 1.01
N GLN A 24 9.33 14.94 1.42
CA GLN A 24 9.01 14.39 2.74
C GLN A 24 9.48 12.92 2.87
N LEU A 25 9.36 12.14 1.79
CA LEU A 25 9.87 10.76 1.77
C LEU A 25 11.40 10.72 1.81
N GLN A 26 12.09 11.65 1.13
CA GLN A 26 13.55 11.79 1.23
C GLN A 26 13.98 12.18 2.66
N ASP A 27 13.29 13.13 3.29
CA ASP A 27 13.56 13.55 4.65
C ASP A 27 13.36 12.38 5.64
N LEU A 28 12.32 11.58 5.44
CA LEU A 28 12.05 10.40 6.25
C LEU A 28 13.13 9.32 6.05
N LYS A 29 13.51 9.03 4.81
CA LYS A 29 14.60 8.11 4.46
C LYS A 29 15.93 8.55 5.09
N ASN A 30 16.26 9.84 5.00
CA ASN A 30 17.50 10.40 5.58
C ASN A 30 17.50 10.30 7.11
N ALA A 31 16.35 10.47 7.75
CA ALA A 31 16.19 10.31 9.19
C ALA A 31 16.26 8.84 9.67
N MET A 32 16.08 7.88 8.76
CA MET A 32 16.09 6.44 9.04
C MET A 32 17.00 5.69 8.06
N PRO A 33 18.33 5.80 8.19
CA PRO A 33 19.29 5.26 7.19
C PRO A 33 19.25 3.74 7.02
N GLY A 34 18.67 3.00 7.96
CA GLY A 34 18.42 1.56 7.86
C GLY A 34 17.26 1.18 6.92
N TYR A 35 16.45 2.16 6.50
CA TYR A 35 15.30 1.93 5.62
C TYR A 35 15.58 2.40 4.18
N ASP A 36 14.81 1.83 3.26
CA ASP A 36 14.62 2.34 1.92
C ASP A 36 13.13 2.30 1.59
N TYR A 37 12.71 2.86 0.45
CA TYR A 37 11.32 2.80 0.02
C TYR A 37 11.20 2.57 -1.48
N ILE A 38 10.04 2.05 -1.89
CA ILE A 38 9.56 1.96 -3.26
C ILE A 38 8.27 2.78 -3.40
N GLY A 39 7.95 3.18 -4.62
CA GLY A 39 6.76 3.94 -4.98
C GLY A 39 7.11 5.24 -5.71
N VAL A 40 6.20 5.65 -6.59
CA VAL A 40 6.33 6.85 -7.42
C VAL A 40 5.20 7.85 -7.15
N GLY A 41 5.39 9.08 -7.60
CA GLY A 41 4.37 10.13 -7.50
C GLY A 41 3.19 9.87 -8.43
N ARG A 42 1.98 10.03 -7.93
CA ARG A 42 0.75 9.70 -8.65
C ARG A 42 0.46 10.60 -9.86
N ASP A 43 1.07 11.80 -9.93
CA ASP A 43 0.76 12.78 -10.96
C ASP A 43 1.61 12.63 -12.22
N ASP A 44 2.82 12.05 -12.12
CA ASP A 44 3.75 11.89 -13.25
C ASP A 44 4.40 10.50 -13.36
N GLY A 45 4.13 9.63 -12.38
CA GLY A 45 4.80 8.32 -12.30
C GLY A 45 6.29 8.43 -11.95
N LYS A 46 6.71 9.54 -11.33
CA LYS A 46 8.09 9.81 -10.91
C LYS A 46 8.12 10.46 -9.53
N GLN A 47 8.10 11.79 -9.45
CA GLN A 47 8.25 12.55 -8.22
C GLN A 47 7.07 13.48 -7.92
N ALA A 48 6.23 13.78 -8.91
CA ALA A 48 5.13 14.72 -8.75
C ALA A 48 3.91 14.09 -8.08
N GLY A 49 3.29 14.87 -7.20
CA GLY A 49 2.11 14.45 -6.45
C GLY A 49 2.44 13.66 -5.19
N GLU A 50 1.42 13.07 -4.64
CA GLU A 50 1.51 12.22 -3.45
C GLU A 50 1.92 10.79 -3.85
N HIS A 51 2.60 10.11 -2.93
CA HIS A 51 3.04 8.74 -3.07
C HIS A 51 2.27 7.83 -2.10
N SER A 52 2.02 6.61 -2.53
CA SER A 52 1.64 5.50 -1.66
C SER A 52 2.87 4.63 -1.41
N ALA A 53 3.89 5.20 -0.74
CA ALA A 53 5.19 4.56 -0.63
C ALA A 53 5.21 3.39 0.37
N ILE A 54 6.05 2.40 0.10
CA ILE A 54 6.32 1.27 1.00
C ILE A 54 7.75 1.40 1.49
N PHE A 55 7.93 1.67 2.80
CA PHE A 55 9.21 1.67 3.47
C PHE A 55 9.53 0.29 4.04
N TYR A 56 10.79 -0.11 3.98
CA TYR A 56 11.25 -1.42 4.48
C TYR A 56 12.67 -1.35 5.03
N ARG A 57 12.99 -2.18 6.04
CA ARG A 57 14.36 -2.35 6.56
C ARG A 57 15.22 -3.07 5.54
N LYS A 58 16.28 -2.42 5.06
CA LYS A 58 17.25 -2.97 4.08
C LYS A 58 17.99 -4.20 4.60
N GLU A 59 18.26 -4.25 5.88
CA GLU A 59 18.94 -5.40 6.50
C GLU A 59 18.06 -6.64 6.54
N LYS A 60 16.73 -6.46 6.66
CA LYS A 60 15.76 -7.54 6.82
C LYS A 60 15.17 -8.02 5.50
N PHE A 61 14.86 -7.11 4.60
CA PHE A 61 14.19 -7.44 3.36
C PHE A 61 15.01 -7.15 2.12
N GLU A 62 14.83 -8.01 1.11
CA GLU A 62 15.23 -7.80 -0.26
C GLU A 62 13.98 -7.58 -1.12
N VAL A 63 13.99 -6.56 -1.95
CA VAL A 63 12.96 -6.32 -2.97
C VAL A 63 13.31 -7.15 -4.20
N LEU A 64 12.52 -8.17 -4.50
CA LEU A 64 12.72 -9.04 -5.66
C LEU A 64 12.09 -8.45 -6.92
N ASP A 65 10.95 -7.77 -6.76
CA ASP A 65 10.22 -7.11 -7.84
C ASP A 65 9.32 -6.04 -7.24
N HIS A 66 8.99 -5.00 -8.00
CA HIS A 66 8.08 -3.95 -7.55
C HIS A 66 7.46 -3.19 -8.72
N GLY A 67 6.41 -2.46 -8.45
CA GLY A 67 5.79 -1.60 -9.43
C GLY A 67 4.69 -0.73 -8.84
N ASP A 68 4.13 0.08 -9.70
CA ASP A 68 3.05 0.98 -9.40
C ASP A 68 1.95 0.85 -10.46
N PHE A 69 0.71 1.01 -10.06
CA PHE A 69 -0.39 1.08 -11.01
C PHE A 69 -1.46 2.05 -10.53
N TRP A 70 -2.08 2.75 -11.48
CA TRP A 70 -3.15 3.69 -11.18
C TRP A 70 -4.47 2.96 -10.92
N LEU A 71 -5.20 3.43 -9.92
CA LEU A 71 -6.53 2.92 -9.58
C LEU A 71 -7.55 3.47 -10.58
N SER A 72 -7.51 2.90 -11.78
CA SER A 72 -8.33 3.30 -12.92
C SER A 72 -8.43 2.19 -13.97
N THR A 73 -9.16 2.43 -15.04
CA THR A 73 -9.22 1.53 -16.20
C THR A 73 -7.91 1.51 -17.01
N MET A 74 -7.09 2.57 -16.88
CA MET A 74 -5.74 2.66 -17.46
C MET A 74 -4.71 2.59 -16.34
N THR A 75 -4.20 1.40 -16.06
CA THR A 75 -3.37 1.16 -14.87
C THR A 75 -1.89 1.52 -15.04
N ASP A 76 -1.46 1.83 -16.25
CA ASP A 76 -0.04 2.01 -16.65
C ASP A 76 0.45 3.45 -16.64
N ARG A 77 -0.42 4.42 -16.37
CA ARG A 77 -0.09 5.86 -16.46
C ARG A 77 -0.97 6.73 -15.57
N PRO A 78 -0.50 7.95 -15.21
CA PRO A 78 -1.27 8.91 -14.43
C PRO A 78 -2.61 9.26 -15.09
N ASN A 79 -3.69 8.98 -14.36
CA ASN A 79 -5.04 9.35 -14.76
C ASN A 79 -6.02 9.19 -13.58
N LYS A 80 -7.23 9.71 -13.73
CA LYS A 80 -8.32 9.54 -12.78
C LYS A 80 -9.16 8.33 -13.18
N GLY A 81 -9.48 7.49 -12.21
CA GLY A 81 -10.35 6.34 -12.41
C GLY A 81 -11.80 6.67 -12.08
N TRP A 82 -12.72 6.25 -12.95
CA TRP A 82 -14.18 6.36 -12.77
C TRP A 82 -14.61 7.77 -12.34
N ASP A 83 -15.22 7.91 -11.16
CA ASP A 83 -15.66 9.18 -10.56
C ASP A 83 -14.64 9.80 -9.59
N ALA A 84 -13.38 9.35 -9.61
CA ALA A 84 -12.32 9.89 -8.76
C ALA A 84 -12.04 11.37 -9.06
N VAL A 85 -11.86 12.16 -8.00
CA VAL A 85 -11.52 13.59 -8.14
C VAL A 85 -10.02 13.82 -8.35
N LEU A 86 -9.17 12.85 -7.97
CA LEU A 86 -7.72 12.89 -8.11
C LEU A 86 -7.20 11.57 -8.68
N PRO A 87 -6.03 11.57 -9.35
CA PRO A 87 -5.33 10.33 -9.64
C PRO A 87 -5.05 9.57 -8.34
N ARG A 88 -5.27 8.26 -8.35
CA ARG A 88 -4.98 7.38 -7.22
C ARG A 88 -4.07 6.26 -7.68
N ILE A 89 -3.14 5.86 -6.82
CA ILE A 89 -2.08 4.91 -7.15
C ILE A 89 -1.99 3.84 -6.08
N CYS A 90 -1.60 2.65 -6.50
CA CYS A 90 -1.18 1.56 -5.63
C CYS A 90 0.26 1.20 -5.95
N THR A 91 1.12 1.23 -4.96
CA THR A 91 2.48 0.68 -5.02
C THR A 91 2.45 -0.75 -4.52
N TRP A 92 3.22 -1.63 -5.16
CA TRP A 92 3.39 -3.00 -4.69
C TRP A 92 4.85 -3.43 -4.74
N GLY A 93 5.23 -4.37 -3.89
CA GLY A 93 6.53 -5.02 -3.91
C GLY A 93 6.44 -6.50 -3.57
N LYS A 94 7.30 -7.30 -4.21
CA LYS A 94 7.59 -8.68 -3.86
C LYS A 94 8.84 -8.67 -2.98
N PHE A 95 8.67 -9.00 -1.71
CA PHE A 95 9.72 -8.96 -0.71
C PHE A 95 10.14 -10.37 -0.31
N ARG A 96 11.44 -10.53 -0.02
CA ARG A 96 12.00 -11.71 0.60
C ARG A 96 12.64 -11.34 1.94
N ASP A 97 12.23 -12.02 3.00
CA ASP A 97 12.93 -11.98 4.28
C ASP A 97 14.29 -12.68 4.13
N LYS A 98 15.38 -11.94 4.39
CA LYS A 98 16.76 -12.41 4.17
C LYS A 98 17.17 -13.51 5.14
N GLN A 99 16.54 -13.57 6.31
CA GLN A 99 16.87 -14.55 7.33
C GLN A 99 16.16 -15.89 7.07
N THR A 100 14.89 -15.85 6.72
CA THR A 100 14.05 -17.05 6.59
C THR A 100 13.86 -17.51 5.15
N GLY A 101 14.12 -16.63 4.17
CA GLY A 101 13.80 -16.85 2.76
C GLY A 101 12.31 -16.70 2.43
N PHE A 102 11.46 -16.40 3.43
CA PHE A 102 10.02 -16.22 3.22
C PHE A 102 9.73 -15.08 2.24
N THR A 103 8.91 -15.36 1.25
CA THR A 103 8.57 -14.40 0.20
C THR A 103 7.08 -14.04 0.27
N PHE A 104 6.77 -12.76 0.15
CA PHE A 104 5.42 -12.24 0.22
C PHE A 104 5.23 -11.00 -0.66
N LEU A 105 3.99 -10.64 -0.90
CA LEU A 105 3.60 -9.42 -1.59
C LEU A 105 3.13 -8.37 -0.57
N PHE A 106 3.52 -7.14 -0.78
CA PHE A 106 3.06 -6.00 0.02
C PHE A 106 2.51 -4.94 -0.92
N PHE A 107 1.28 -4.52 -0.68
CA PHE A 107 0.57 -3.49 -1.43
C PHE A 107 0.28 -2.31 -0.52
N ASN A 108 0.41 -1.10 -1.02
CA ASN A 108 0.02 0.12 -0.33
C ASN A 108 -0.70 1.07 -1.28
N LEU A 109 -1.85 1.56 -0.87
CA LEU A 109 -2.72 2.39 -1.70
C LEU A 109 -3.30 3.58 -0.94
N HIS A 110 -3.89 4.51 -1.69
CA HIS A 110 -4.74 5.56 -1.16
C HIS A 110 -5.94 5.71 -2.11
N MET A 111 -7.11 5.26 -1.66
CA MET A 111 -8.35 5.33 -2.43
C MET A 111 -8.91 6.74 -2.50
N ASP A 112 -9.82 7.00 -3.44
CA ASP A 112 -10.41 8.32 -3.58
C ASP A 112 -11.37 8.65 -2.43
N HIS A 113 -11.29 9.87 -1.91
CA HIS A 113 -12.07 10.31 -0.74
C HIS A 113 -13.51 10.74 -1.10
N ILE A 114 -13.80 10.98 -2.38
CA ILE A 114 -15.12 11.39 -2.88
C ILE A 114 -15.76 10.28 -3.72
N GLY A 115 -15.06 9.77 -4.73
CA GLY A 115 -15.59 8.85 -5.73
C GLY A 115 -16.02 7.50 -5.15
N VAL A 116 -17.31 7.26 -5.04
CA VAL A 116 -17.87 6.00 -4.52
C VAL A 116 -17.59 4.85 -5.49
N GLN A 117 -17.86 5.07 -6.78
CA GLN A 117 -17.58 4.09 -7.82
C GLN A 117 -16.06 3.81 -7.90
N ALA A 118 -15.24 4.87 -7.82
CA ALA A 118 -13.79 4.72 -7.86
C ALA A 118 -13.26 3.82 -6.73
N ARG A 119 -13.80 3.92 -5.52
CA ARG A 119 -13.41 3.04 -4.40
C ARG A 119 -13.83 1.59 -4.64
N ALA A 120 -15.07 1.35 -5.04
CA ALA A 120 -15.56 -0.01 -5.30
C ALA A 120 -14.81 -0.69 -6.44
N GLU A 121 -14.57 0.01 -7.53
CA GLU A 121 -13.81 -0.50 -8.68
C GLU A 121 -12.33 -0.66 -8.36
N SER A 122 -11.75 0.20 -7.52
CA SER A 122 -10.38 0.04 -7.01
C SER A 122 -10.23 -1.25 -6.19
N ALA A 123 -11.20 -1.56 -5.32
CA ALA A 123 -11.20 -2.84 -4.57
C ALA A 123 -11.22 -4.05 -5.52
N LYS A 124 -12.08 -4.03 -6.55
CA LYS A 124 -12.12 -5.09 -7.58
C LYS A 124 -10.80 -5.19 -8.35
N LEU A 125 -10.19 -4.04 -8.70
CA LEU A 125 -8.91 -3.99 -9.40
C LEU A 125 -7.80 -4.61 -8.56
N ILE A 126 -7.72 -4.31 -7.27
CA ILE A 126 -6.74 -4.92 -6.35
C ILE A 126 -6.89 -6.44 -6.33
N LEU A 127 -8.11 -6.95 -6.17
CA LEU A 127 -8.36 -8.39 -6.20
C LEU A 127 -7.97 -9.04 -7.53
N LYS A 128 -8.20 -8.33 -8.65
CA LYS A 128 -7.75 -8.78 -9.97
C LYS A 128 -6.23 -8.81 -10.04
N LYS A 129 -5.56 -7.75 -9.61
CA LYS A 129 -4.09 -7.66 -9.60
C LYS A 129 -3.45 -8.75 -8.75
N LEU A 130 -3.98 -9.05 -7.58
CA LEU A 130 -3.52 -10.16 -6.74
C LEU A 130 -3.60 -11.52 -7.45
N LYS A 131 -4.65 -11.75 -8.25
CA LYS A 131 -4.81 -12.99 -9.03
C LYS A 131 -3.86 -13.10 -10.23
N GLU A 132 -3.36 -11.98 -10.73
CA GLU A 132 -2.42 -11.94 -11.88
C GLU A 132 -1.02 -12.44 -11.50
N PHE A 133 -0.67 -12.47 -10.22
CA PHE A 133 0.61 -13.03 -9.78
C PHE A 133 0.64 -14.55 -9.99
N PRO A 134 1.66 -15.07 -10.71
CA PRO A 134 1.73 -16.50 -11.05
C PRO A 134 1.95 -17.38 -9.83
N GLU A 135 2.54 -16.83 -8.79
CA GLU A 135 2.81 -17.52 -7.54
C GLU A 135 1.74 -17.17 -6.51
N LYS A 136 1.21 -18.18 -5.81
CA LYS A 136 0.29 -17.97 -4.69
C LYS A 136 1.08 -17.56 -3.44
N LEU A 137 1.57 -16.33 -3.42
CA LEU A 137 2.28 -15.77 -2.28
C LEU A 137 1.30 -15.15 -1.28
N PRO A 138 1.60 -15.21 0.02
CA PRO A 138 0.91 -14.38 0.99
C PRO A 138 0.99 -12.90 0.60
N ALA A 139 -0.10 -12.18 0.77
CA ALA A 139 -0.18 -10.78 0.43
C ALA A 139 -0.68 -9.95 1.61
N ILE A 140 -0.06 -8.79 1.80
CA ILE A 140 -0.45 -7.77 2.77
C ILE A 140 -0.92 -6.55 1.98
N LEU A 141 -2.08 -6.03 2.32
CA LEU A 141 -2.62 -4.80 1.75
C LEU A 141 -2.78 -3.77 2.86
N THR A 142 -2.13 -2.63 2.69
CA THR A 142 -2.23 -1.47 3.58
C THR A 142 -2.68 -0.25 2.80
N GLY A 143 -3.13 0.77 3.50
CA GLY A 143 -3.46 2.02 2.85
C GLY A 143 -4.50 2.86 3.59
N ASP A 144 -4.80 4.01 3.00
CA ASP A 144 -5.99 4.78 3.32
C ASP A 144 -7.09 4.43 2.32
N PHE A 145 -8.08 3.69 2.80
CA PHE A 145 -9.20 3.22 1.98
C PHE A 145 -10.31 4.27 1.85
N ASN A 146 -10.27 5.34 2.67
CA ASN A 146 -11.30 6.38 2.75
C ASN A 146 -12.72 5.83 3.01
N VAL A 147 -12.82 4.71 3.72
CA VAL A 147 -14.06 4.03 4.09
C VAL A 147 -13.91 3.37 5.46
N ASP A 148 -15.04 3.14 6.10
CA ASP A 148 -15.16 2.29 7.29
C ASP A 148 -15.45 0.82 6.92
N GLN A 149 -15.51 -0.04 7.93
CA GLN A 149 -15.75 -1.47 7.78
C GLN A 149 -17.16 -1.86 7.32
N HIS A 150 -18.10 -0.92 7.23
CA HIS A 150 -19.48 -1.15 6.76
C HIS A 150 -19.65 -0.79 5.28
N ASN A 151 -18.63 -0.18 4.68
CA ASN A 151 -18.69 0.27 3.30
C ASN A 151 -18.55 -0.90 2.31
N GLU A 152 -19.24 -0.78 1.16
CA GLU A 152 -19.20 -1.78 0.09
C GLU A 152 -17.77 -2.12 -0.36
N SER A 153 -16.89 -1.12 -0.46
CA SER A 153 -15.51 -1.31 -0.91
C SER A 153 -14.69 -2.16 0.07
N TYR A 154 -14.90 -1.98 1.37
CA TYR A 154 -14.32 -2.84 2.39
C TYR A 154 -14.87 -4.25 2.31
N LEU A 155 -16.20 -4.39 2.22
CA LEU A 155 -16.87 -5.70 2.15
C LEU A 155 -16.48 -6.49 0.89
N LEU A 156 -16.22 -5.80 -0.24
CA LEU A 156 -15.67 -6.43 -1.46
C LEU A 156 -14.32 -7.10 -1.22
N LEU A 157 -13.45 -6.48 -0.42
CA LEU A 157 -12.14 -7.05 -0.07
C LEU A 157 -12.28 -8.17 0.96
N ASP A 158 -12.97 -7.94 2.06
CA ASP A 158 -13.07 -8.86 3.19
C ASP A 158 -13.84 -10.15 2.84
N ASN A 159 -14.91 -10.04 2.05
CA ASN A 159 -15.72 -11.19 1.60
C ASN A 159 -15.18 -11.87 0.33
N SER A 160 -14.02 -11.43 -0.18
CA SER A 160 -13.46 -11.95 -1.44
C SER A 160 -12.99 -13.41 -1.39
N GLY A 161 -12.76 -13.95 -0.21
CA GLY A 161 -12.07 -15.22 0.01
C GLY A 161 -10.57 -15.17 -0.29
N ILE A 162 -10.03 -13.99 -0.66
CA ILE A 162 -8.60 -13.75 -0.96
C ILE A 162 -7.95 -12.95 0.17
N MET A 163 -8.62 -11.91 0.64
CA MET A 163 -8.18 -11.04 1.72
C MET A 163 -9.04 -11.26 2.97
N ARG A 164 -8.49 -10.94 4.11
CA ARG A 164 -9.18 -10.92 5.40
C ARG A 164 -8.67 -9.74 6.21
N ASP A 165 -9.55 -9.08 6.94
CA ASP A 165 -9.15 -8.00 7.83
C ASP A 165 -8.28 -8.54 8.98
N SER A 166 -7.06 -8.03 9.08
CA SER A 166 -6.12 -8.40 10.13
C SER A 166 -6.65 -8.10 11.53
N TYR A 167 -7.46 -7.06 11.69
CA TYR A 167 -8.10 -6.76 12.97
C TYR A 167 -9.08 -7.84 13.39
N GLN A 168 -9.87 -8.39 12.45
CA GLN A 168 -10.84 -9.44 12.76
C GLN A 168 -10.19 -10.78 13.12
N ILE A 169 -9.05 -11.10 12.50
CA ILE A 169 -8.36 -12.38 12.68
C ILE A 169 -7.27 -12.37 13.74
N ALA A 170 -6.92 -11.20 14.30
CA ALA A 170 -5.90 -11.09 15.34
C ALA A 170 -6.37 -11.71 16.66
N ASP A 171 -5.50 -12.50 17.28
CA ASP A 171 -5.74 -13.06 18.62
C ASP A 171 -5.77 -11.98 19.71
N PHE A 172 -4.95 -10.94 19.53
CA PHE A 172 -4.85 -9.80 20.44
C PHE A 172 -5.09 -8.49 19.71
N ARG A 173 -5.96 -7.63 20.26
CA ARG A 173 -6.31 -6.32 19.70
C ARG A 173 -6.04 -5.25 20.76
N TYR A 174 -5.38 -4.17 20.34
CA TYR A 174 -5.08 -3.07 21.26
C TYR A 174 -6.33 -2.29 21.68
N VAL A 175 -7.26 -2.10 20.76
CA VAL A 175 -8.54 -1.42 21.01
C VAL A 175 -9.67 -2.39 20.65
N PRO A 176 -10.66 -2.63 21.56
CA PRO A 176 -11.86 -3.36 21.21
C PRO A 176 -12.71 -2.52 20.23
N ASN A 177 -13.45 -3.20 19.34
CA ASN A 177 -14.46 -2.56 18.49
C ASN A 177 -15.60 -2.02 19.33
#